data_ef1c162232d0450ff92666234174fad5
#
_entry.id   ef1c162232d0450ff92666234174fad5
#
_cell.length_a   1.000
_cell.length_b   1.000
_cell.length_c   1.000
_cell.angle_alpha   90.00
_cell.angle_beta   90.00
_cell.angle_gamma   90.00
#
_symmetry.space_group_name_H-M   'P 1'
#
loop_
_entity.id
_entity.type
_entity.pdbx_description
1 polymer ?
#
loop_
_entity_poly.entity_id
_entity_poly.type
_entity_poly.pdbx_seq_one_letter_code
_entity_poly.pdbx_strand_id
1 'polypeptide(L)'
;MPKEVDPKDTTRAAAYALWMKAPNPMVTFFKTFDVTNLIKVSRKRILKFNMLLDYCIGRAAVKVKEFYILPVGDKLIQYDTIAVNTIVKNKEGEVSSCDLSYNAELNQFNEEYLKYTAQVAASCQDRDLSENSMVIGTSAIIDTEIDGAVGMNSGIFNNPFIIWGRYKKKWFRYYLPLSFQFHHTQMDGAHAGVFLKNLQNEINLLK
;
A
#
# COMPACT_ATOMS: atom_id res chain seq x y z
N MET A 1 -10.83 17.61 -0.49
CA MET A 1 -11.13 16.98 -1.80
C MET A 1 -9.88 17.04 -2.68
N PRO A 2 -9.62 16.02 -3.49
CA PRO A 2 -8.48 16.02 -4.40
C PRO A 2 -8.49 17.23 -5.30
N LYS A 3 -7.33 17.77 -5.60
CA LYS A 3 -7.19 18.96 -6.47
C LYS A 3 -6.04 18.76 -7.44
N GLU A 4 -6.20 19.23 -8.65
CA GLU A 4 -5.12 19.37 -9.60
C GLU A 4 -4.11 20.41 -9.09
N VAL A 5 -2.81 20.10 -9.18
CA VAL A 5 -1.72 21.01 -8.80
C VAL A 5 -0.77 21.19 -9.99
N ASP A 6 -0.29 22.41 -10.18
CA ASP A 6 0.78 22.64 -11.16
C ASP A 6 2.04 21.92 -10.68
N PRO A 7 2.63 21.03 -11.48
CA PRO A 7 3.89 20.37 -11.12
C PRO A 7 5.00 21.34 -10.69
N LYS A 8 5.01 22.57 -11.21
CA LYS A 8 5.99 23.62 -10.86
C LYS A 8 5.86 24.08 -9.40
N ASP A 9 4.67 23.96 -8.82
CA ASP A 9 4.41 24.32 -7.42
C ASP A 9 4.74 23.18 -6.44
N THR A 10 5.29 22.09 -6.95
CA THR A 10 5.66 20.90 -6.18
C THR A 10 7.17 20.60 -6.25
N THR A 11 7.66 19.80 -5.32
CA THR A 11 9.03 19.25 -5.38
C THR A 11 9.24 18.26 -6.54
N ARG A 12 8.18 17.99 -7.33
CA ARG A 12 8.19 16.95 -8.37
C ARG A 12 8.22 17.51 -9.79
N ALA A 13 8.40 18.82 -9.99
CA ALA A 13 8.40 19.47 -11.30
C ALA A 13 9.37 18.80 -12.32
N ALA A 14 10.61 18.59 -11.94
CA ALA A 14 11.61 17.94 -12.80
C ALA A 14 11.27 16.46 -13.08
N ALA A 15 10.82 15.75 -12.06
CA ALA A 15 10.40 14.36 -12.21
C ALA A 15 9.16 14.23 -13.09
N TYR A 16 8.20 15.15 -12.95
CA TYR A 16 7.02 15.21 -13.83
C TYR A 16 7.44 15.39 -15.29
N ALA A 17 8.26 16.40 -15.59
CA ALA A 17 8.71 16.68 -16.95
C ALA A 17 9.43 15.50 -17.61
N LEU A 18 10.18 14.73 -16.83
CA LEU A 18 10.97 13.61 -17.30
C LEU A 18 10.16 12.32 -17.44
N TRP A 19 9.39 11.96 -16.41
CA TRP A 19 8.82 10.61 -16.28
C TRP A 19 7.40 10.47 -16.78
N MET A 20 6.61 11.57 -16.91
CA MET A 20 5.24 11.47 -17.44
C MET A 20 5.17 10.99 -18.89
N LYS A 21 6.24 11.19 -19.65
CA LYS A 21 6.33 10.74 -21.06
C LYS A 21 7.10 9.44 -21.22
N ALA A 22 7.61 8.87 -20.13
CA ALA A 22 8.38 7.63 -20.20
C ALA A 22 7.45 6.44 -20.49
N PRO A 23 7.84 5.51 -21.37
CA PRO A 23 7.03 4.32 -21.67
C PRO A 23 6.75 3.44 -20.46
N ASN A 24 7.69 3.40 -19.51
CA ASN A 24 7.53 2.72 -18.23
C ASN A 24 8.15 3.57 -17.11
N PRO A 25 7.34 4.39 -16.43
CA PRO A 25 7.79 5.24 -15.34
C PRO A 25 7.78 4.53 -13.97
N MET A 26 7.45 3.24 -13.93
CA MET A 26 7.34 2.49 -12.67
C MET A 26 8.70 2.00 -12.19
N VAL A 27 8.93 2.12 -10.89
CA VAL A 27 10.12 1.61 -10.20
C VAL A 27 9.69 0.64 -9.12
N THR A 28 10.37 -0.50 -9.00
CA THR A 28 10.09 -1.50 -7.96
C THR A 28 11.31 -1.72 -7.08
N PHE A 29 11.12 -1.62 -5.77
CA PHE A 29 12.11 -1.98 -4.77
C PHE A 29 11.70 -3.26 -4.05
N PHE A 30 12.68 -4.12 -3.80
CA PHE A 30 12.52 -5.33 -3.03
C PHE A 30 13.18 -5.17 -1.66
N LYS A 31 12.47 -5.51 -0.60
CA LYS A 31 13.00 -5.48 0.75
C LYS A 31 12.41 -6.59 1.60
N THR A 32 13.26 -7.25 2.37
CA THR A 32 12.81 -8.20 3.39
C THR A 32 12.63 -7.48 4.72
N PHE A 33 11.43 -7.63 5.32
CA PHE A 33 11.07 -7.06 6.63
C PHE A 33 11.13 -8.11 7.73
N ASP A 34 11.59 -7.71 8.91
CA ASP A 34 11.38 -8.50 10.13
C ASP A 34 9.95 -8.25 10.63
N VAL A 35 9.10 -9.26 10.48
CA VAL A 35 7.68 -9.22 10.89
C VAL A 35 7.42 -9.99 12.18
N THR A 36 8.47 -10.28 12.95
CA THR A 36 8.36 -11.06 14.19
C THR A 36 7.39 -10.42 15.18
N ASN A 37 7.47 -9.09 15.34
CA ASN A 37 6.58 -8.37 16.26
C ASN A 37 5.13 -8.35 15.75
N LEU A 38 4.93 -8.16 14.45
CA LEU A 38 3.60 -8.19 13.83
C LEU A 38 2.90 -9.53 14.08
N ILE A 39 3.63 -10.66 13.91
CA ILE A 39 3.10 -12.01 14.19
C ILE A 39 2.81 -12.19 15.69
N LYS A 40 3.66 -11.67 16.60
CA LYS A 40 3.39 -11.71 18.03
C LYS A 40 2.10 -10.98 18.39
N VAL A 41 1.90 -9.77 17.88
CA VAL A 41 0.69 -8.97 18.11
C VAL A 41 -0.53 -9.65 17.49
N SER A 42 -0.44 -10.13 16.25
CA SER A 42 -1.50 -10.89 15.58
C SER A 42 -2.01 -12.05 16.43
N ARG A 43 -1.10 -12.86 16.97
CA ARG A 43 -1.45 -14.02 17.81
C ARG A 43 -1.99 -13.61 19.19
N LYS A 44 -1.35 -12.64 19.84
CA LYS A 44 -1.73 -12.18 21.18
C LYS A 44 -3.10 -11.53 21.20
N ARG A 45 -3.42 -10.73 20.16
CA ARG A 45 -4.67 -9.95 20.05
C ARG A 45 -5.71 -10.61 19.15
N ILE A 46 -5.41 -11.76 18.55
CA ILE A 46 -6.29 -12.48 17.60
C ILE A 46 -6.69 -11.56 16.42
N LEU A 47 -5.71 -10.80 15.90
CA LEU A 47 -5.88 -9.90 14.76
C LEU A 47 -5.31 -10.51 13.48
N LYS A 48 -5.94 -10.24 12.34
CA LYS A 48 -5.47 -10.76 11.04
C LYS A 48 -4.11 -10.15 10.67
N PHE A 49 -3.19 -10.97 10.18
CA PHE A 49 -1.84 -10.55 9.77
C PHE A 49 -1.89 -9.46 8.68
N ASN A 50 -2.66 -9.68 7.61
CA ASN A 50 -2.77 -8.72 6.51
C ASN A 50 -3.35 -7.38 6.99
N MET A 51 -4.39 -7.40 7.82
CA MET A 51 -4.95 -6.19 8.43
C MET A 51 -3.88 -5.38 9.19
N LEU A 52 -3.06 -6.05 10.00
CA LEU A 52 -1.98 -5.39 10.74
C LEU A 52 -0.90 -4.82 9.81
N LEU A 53 -0.60 -5.52 8.72
CA LEU A 53 0.37 -5.04 7.74
C LEU A 53 -0.18 -3.84 6.97
N ASP A 54 -1.45 -3.89 6.52
CA ASP A 54 -2.14 -2.78 5.87
C ASP A 54 -2.19 -1.53 6.78
N TYR A 55 -2.45 -1.73 8.08
CA TYR A 55 -2.38 -0.67 9.08
C TYR A 55 -0.97 -0.06 9.17
N CYS A 56 0.08 -0.88 9.23
CA CYS A 56 1.46 -0.40 9.26
C CYS A 56 1.85 0.33 7.96
N ILE A 57 1.37 -0.13 6.80
CA ILE A 57 1.56 0.52 5.51
C ILE A 57 0.96 1.92 5.53
N GLY A 58 -0.28 2.07 5.96
CA GLY A 58 -0.94 3.37 6.08
C GLY A 58 -0.17 4.31 7.02
N ARG A 59 0.22 3.83 8.21
CA ARG A 59 1.03 4.60 9.19
C ARG A 59 2.39 5.04 8.65
N ALA A 60 3.01 4.23 7.83
CA ALA A 60 4.29 4.58 7.22
C ALA A 60 4.12 5.62 6.10
N ALA A 61 3.07 5.46 5.30
CA ALA A 61 2.79 6.30 4.14
C ALA A 61 2.41 7.73 4.51
N VAL A 62 1.57 7.94 5.54
CA VAL A 62 1.16 9.29 5.97
C VAL A 62 2.32 10.16 6.43
N LYS A 63 3.47 9.58 6.71
CA LYS A 63 4.71 10.27 7.12
C LYS A 63 5.57 10.73 5.92
N VAL A 64 5.16 10.42 4.70
CA VAL A 64 5.89 10.74 3.47
C VAL A 64 4.99 11.55 2.56
N LYS A 65 5.33 12.81 2.34
CA LYS A 65 4.49 13.78 1.62
C LYS A 65 4.16 13.36 0.19
N GLU A 66 5.05 12.64 -0.43
CA GLU A 66 4.91 12.18 -1.81
C GLU A 66 3.77 11.18 -2.00
N PHE A 67 3.30 10.51 -0.95
CA PHE A 67 2.09 9.69 -1.00
C PHE A 67 0.79 10.51 -1.19
N TYR A 68 0.82 11.80 -0.95
CA TYR A 68 -0.34 12.66 -1.16
C TYR A 68 -0.45 13.24 -2.57
N ILE A 69 0.45 12.86 -3.48
CA ILE A 69 0.46 13.32 -4.87
C ILE A 69 0.45 12.09 -5.77
N LEU A 70 -0.40 12.09 -6.79
CA LEU A 70 -0.48 11.00 -7.77
C LEU A 70 -0.62 11.56 -9.19
N PRO A 71 0.16 11.08 -10.16
CA PRO A 71 -0.13 11.33 -11.57
C PRO A 71 -1.36 10.53 -12.00
N VAL A 72 -2.37 11.24 -12.50
CA VAL A 72 -3.64 10.68 -13.01
C VAL A 72 -3.88 11.21 -14.41
N GLY A 73 -3.80 10.34 -15.41
CA GLY A 73 -3.75 10.78 -16.81
C GLY A 73 -2.52 11.65 -17.05
N ASP A 74 -2.71 12.84 -17.56
CA ASP A 74 -1.69 13.88 -17.80
C ASP A 74 -1.58 14.92 -16.68
N LYS A 75 -2.30 14.71 -15.56
CA LYS A 75 -2.41 15.65 -14.44
C LYS A 75 -1.67 15.15 -13.22
N LEU A 76 -1.29 16.07 -12.36
CA LEU A 76 -0.80 15.78 -11.01
C LEU A 76 -1.89 16.13 -10.01
N ILE A 77 -2.38 15.12 -9.28
CA ILE A 77 -3.46 15.28 -8.32
C ILE A 77 -2.92 15.21 -6.90
N GLN A 78 -3.26 16.18 -6.09
CA GLN A 78 -2.98 16.20 -4.66
C GLN A 78 -4.21 15.74 -3.87
N TYR A 79 -4.02 14.82 -2.96
CA TYR A 79 -5.02 14.27 -2.04
C TYR A 79 -4.77 14.75 -0.62
N ASP A 80 -5.84 14.82 0.18
CA ASP A 80 -5.77 15.14 1.61
C ASP A 80 -5.74 13.88 2.48
N THR A 81 -6.14 12.74 1.92
CA THR A 81 -6.29 11.46 2.63
C THR A 81 -5.62 10.30 1.89
N ILE A 82 -5.25 9.28 2.66
CA ILE A 82 -4.68 8.04 2.15
C ILE A 82 -5.60 6.89 2.51
N ALA A 83 -5.76 5.96 1.57
CA ALA A 83 -6.40 4.67 1.78
C ALA A 83 -5.43 3.54 1.44
N VAL A 84 -5.65 2.37 2.03
CA VAL A 84 -4.92 1.14 1.72
C VAL A 84 -5.91 0.14 1.14
N ASN A 85 -5.60 -0.37 -0.02
CA ASN A 85 -6.40 -1.41 -0.66
C ASN A 85 -6.04 -2.78 -0.09
N THR A 86 -7.02 -3.66 0.04
CA THR A 86 -6.79 -5.09 0.32
C THR A 86 -7.63 -5.95 -0.62
N ILE A 87 -7.12 -7.09 -1.02
CA ILE A 87 -7.83 -8.03 -1.89
C ILE A 87 -8.60 -9.02 -1.04
N VAL A 88 -9.86 -9.22 -1.39
CA VAL A 88 -10.82 -10.07 -0.68
C VAL A 88 -11.30 -11.18 -1.59
N LYS A 89 -11.25 -12.44 -1.13
CA LYS A 89 -11.95 -13.53 -1.83
C LYS A 89 -13.45 -13.39 -1.56
N ASN A 90 -14.25 -13.26 -2.63
CA ASN A 90 -15.69 -13.09 -2.55
C ASN A 90 -16.45 -14.43 -2.53
N LYS A 91 -17.77 -14.39 -2.33
CA LYS A 91 -18.63 -15.60 -2.24
C LYS A 91 -18.67 -16.42 -3.54
N GLU A 92 -18.31 -15.83 -4.67
CA GLU A 92 -18.26 -16.50 -5.98
C GLU A 92 -16.93 -17.20 -6.23
N GLY A 93 -15.98 -17.05 -5.29
CA GLY A 93 -14.65 -17.66 -5.36
C GLY A 93 -13.64 -16.80 -6.11
N GLU A 94 -14.04 -15.65 -6.62
CA GLU A 94 -13.22 -14.66 -7.29
C GLU A 94 -12.61 -13.66 -6.29
N VAL A 95 -11.86 -12.69 -6.78
CA VAL A 95 -11.28 -11.63 -5.97
C VAL A 95 -11.99 -10.32 -6.21
N SER A 96 -12.19 -9.57 -5.14
CA SER A 96 -12.71 -8.21 -5.16
C SER A 96 -11.78 -7.26 -4.40
N SER A 97 -11.78 -6.01 -4.79
CA SER A 97 -10.97 -4.94 -4.23
C SER A 97 -11.69 -4.25 -3.08
N CYS A 98 -10.99 -3.96 -1.99
CA CYS A 98 -11.54 -3.28 -0.83
C CYS A 98 -10.59 -2.20 -0.34
N ASP A 99 -10.92 -0.94 -0.60
CA ASP A 99 -10.17 0.19 -0.08
C ASP A 99 -10.60 0.52 1.35
N LEU A 100 -9.62 0.76 2.20
CA LEU A 100 -9.79 1.09 3.61
C LEU A 100 -9.18 2.45 3.87
N SER A 101 -9.95 3.38 4.40
CA SER A 101 -9.42 4.67 4.83
C SER A 101 -8.37 4.46 5.91
N TYR A 102 -7.23 5.13 5.79
CA TYR A 102 -6.26 5.10 6.87
C TYR A 102 -6.86 5.72 8.15
N ASN A 103 -6.67 5.04 9.27
CA ASN A 103 -7.01 5.51 10.60
C ASN A 103 -5.81 5.32 11.54
N ALA A 104 -5.54 6.30 12.38
CA ALA A 104 -4.43 6.24 13.34
C ALA A 104 -4.68 5.24 14.47
N GLU A 105 -5.95 4.97 14.79
CA GLU A 105 -6.35 4.08 15.86
C GLU A 105 -6.52 2.64 15.35
N LEU A 106 -5.68 1.71 15.87
CA LEU A 106 -5.66 0.32 15.41
C LEU A 106 -7.01 -0.40 15.57
N ASN A 107 -7.70 -0.18 16.69
CA ASN A 107 -8.98 -0.85 16.93
C ASN A 107 -10.03 -0.40 15.90
N GLN A 108 -10.12 0.91 15.64
CA GLN A 108 -11.03 1.45 14.65
C GLN A 108 -10.68 0.96 13.25
N PHE A 109 -9.40 0.95 12.87
CA PHE A 109 -8.96 0.40 11.59
C PHE A 109 -9.35 -1.08 11.45
N ASN A 110 -9.19 -1.88 12.52
CA ASN A 110 -9.58 -3.29 12.52
C ASN A 110 -11.10 -3.48 12.37
N GLU A 111 -11.90 -2.67 13.05
CA GLU A 111 -13.38 -2.72 12.92
C GLU A 111 -13.81 -2.40 11.49
N GLU A 112 -13.26 -1.36 10.90
CA GLU A 112 -13.52 -0.98 9.50
C GLU A 112 -13.05 -2.08 8.53
N TYR A 113 -11.85 -2.63 8.75
CA TYR A 113 -11.33 -3.74 7.95
C TYR A 113 -12.28 -4.94 7.96
N LEU A 114 -12.72 -5.38 9.13
CA LEU A 114 -13.63 -6.53 9.26
C LEU A 114 -14.99 -6.25 8.61
N LYS A 115 -15.55 -5.06 8.85
CA LYS A 115 -16.83 -4.63 8.29
C LYS A 115 -16.79 -4.61 6.76
N TYR A 116 -15.86 -3.87 6.18
CA TYR A 116 -15.86 -3.64 4.74
C TYR A 116 -15.38 -4.86 3.94
N THR A 117 -14.39 -5.62 4.45
CA THR A 117 -14.01 -6.88 3.79
C THR A 117 -15.15 -7.90 3.79
N ALA A 118 -15.97 -7.98 4.87
CA ALA A 118 -17.16 -8.84 4.90
C ALA A 118 -18.23 -8.35 3.91
N GLN A 119 -18.47 -7.05 3.80
CA GLN A 119 -19.42 -6.48 2.84
C GLN A 119 -19.01 -6.78 1.39
N VAL A 120 -17.74 -6.52 1.04
CA VAL A 120 -17.17 -6.80 -0.28
C VAL A 120 -17.26 -8.29 -0.61
N ALA A 121 -16.90 -9.16 0.35
CA ALA A 121 -16.99 -10.61 0.16
C ALA A 121 -18.42 -11.08 -0.12
N ALA A 122 -19.41 -10.49 0.53
CA ALA A 122 -20.81 -10.86 0.38
C ALA A 122 -21.46 -10.26 -0.87
N SER A 123 -21.12 -9.03 -1.25
CA SER A 123 -21.72 -8.33 -2.38
C SER A 123 -21.06 -8.66 -3.73
N CYS A 124 -19.82 -9.12 -3.74
CA CYS A 124 -18.96 -9.23 -4.94
C CYS A 124 -18.72 -7.89 -5.65
N GLN A 125 -18.90 -6.78 -4.95
CA GLN A 125 -18.70 -5.44 -5.48
C GLN A 125 -17.47 -4.80 -4.81
N ASP A 126 -16.63 -4.19 -5.61
CA ASP A 126 -15.45 -3.48 -5.14
C ASP A 126 -15.87 -2.26 -4.29
N ARG A 127 -15.04 -1.97 -3.29
CA ARG A 127 -15.12 -0.73 -2.54
C ARG A 127 -13.98 0.17 -2.96
N ASP A 128 -14.30 1.21 -3.71
CA ASP A 128 -13.36 2.16 -4.29
C ASP A 128 -13.41 3.51 -3.55
N LEU A 129 -12.27 4.01 -3.13
CA LEU A 129 -12.08 5.33 -2.50
C LEU A 129 -11.19 6.25 -3.33
N SER A 130 -10.79 5.85 -4.54
CA SER A 130 -9.81 6.57 -5.38
C SER A 130 -10.29 7.97 -5.78
N GLU A 131 -11.61 8.22 -5.79
CA GLU A 131 -12.16 9.54 -6.03
C GLU A 131 -11.76 10.57 -4.97
N ASN A 132 -11.57 10.15 -3.72
CA ASN A 132 -11.35 11.07 -2.60
C ASN A 132 -10.04 10.83 -1.85
N SER A 133 -9.37 9.71 -2.07
CA SER A 133 -8.15 9.30 -1.35
C SER A 133 -7.09 8.80 -2.32
N MET A 134 -5.83 9.07 -2.02
CA MET A 134 -4.74 8.37 -2.67
C MET A 134 -4.69 6.94 -2.14
N VAL A 135 -4.97 5.98 -3.01
CA VAL A 135 -5.03 4.56 -2.65
C VAL A 135 -3.67 3.90 -2.85
N ILE A 136 -3.18 3.21 -1.82
CA ILE A 136 -2.04 2.29 -1.93
C ILE A 136 -2.58 0.91 -2.22
N GLY A 137 -2.30 0.37 -3.40
CA GLY A 137 -2.71 -0.99 -3.76
C GLY A 137 -1.90 -2.03 -2.99
N THR A 138 -2.55 -3.11 -2.57
CA THR A 138 -1.85 -4.27 -2.01
C THR A 138 -2.32 -5.58 -2.63
N SER A 139 -1.42 -6.58 -2.64
CA SER A 139 -1.76 -7.94 -3.02
C SER A 139 -0.96 -8.94 -2.20
N ALA A 140 -1.64 -9.94 -1.67
CA ALA A 140 -1.04 -10.98 -0.84
C ALA A 140 -1.25 -12.38 -1.43
N ILE A 141 -0.16 -13.11 -1.66
CA ILE A 141 -0.18 -14.53 -2.02
C ILE A 141 0.07 -15.32 -0.73
N ILE A 142 -1.02 -15.66 -0.01
CA ILE A 142 -0.92 -16.17 1.37
C ILE A 142 -0.40 -17.61 1.47
N ASP A 143 -0.53 -18.39 0.41
CA ASP A 143 -0.21 -19.82 0.40
C ASP A 143 1.20 -20.12 -0.13
N THR A 144 1.87 -19.13 -0.70
CA THR A 144 3.17 -19.32 -1.36
C THR A 144 4.20 -18.32 -0.88
N GLU A 145 5.40 -18.80 -0.62
CA GLU A 145 6.57 -17.94 -0.42
C GLU A 145 7.05 -17.41 -1.76
N ILE A 146 7.19 -16.09 -1.85
CA ILE A 146 7.82 -15.42 -3.01
C ILE A 146 8.97 -14.56 -2.52
N ASP A 147 9.96 -14.34 -3.37
CA ASP A 147 11.08 -13.44 -3.06
C ASP A 147 10.75 -11.99 -3.48
N GLY A 148 9.80 -11.82 -4.38
CA GLY A 148 9.29 -10.53 -4.84
C GLY A 148 8.42 -10.69 -6.08
N ALA A 149 7.77 -9.60 -6.47
CA ALA A 149 6.98 -9.51 -7.68
C ALA A 149 7.11 -8.10 -8.30
N VAL A 150 6.97 -8.01 -9.59
CA VAL A 150 6.92 -6.75 -10.33
C VAL A 150 5.59 -6.67 -11.05
N GLY A 151 4.80 -5.64 -10.78
CA GLY A 151 3.60 -5.37 -11.53
C GLY A 151 3.93 -4.77 -12.90
N MET A 152 3.10 -5.05 -13.90
CA MET A 152 3.21 -4.39 -15.20
C MET A 152 2.70 -2.96 -15.11
N ASN A 153 3.36 -2.04 -15.83
CA ASN A 153 2.78 -0.73 -16.06
C ASN A 153 1.65 -0.87 -17.09
N SER A 154 0.41 -0.74 -16.63
CA SER A 154 -0.76 -0.77 -17.51
C SER A 154 -1.06 0.59 -18.16
N GLY A 155 -0.43 1.68 -17.66
CA GLY A 155 -0.78 3.05 -18.04
C GLY A 155 -2.11 3.53 -17.47
N ILE A 156 -2.83 2.70 -16.73
CA ILE A 156 -4.14 3.00 -16.14
C ILE A 156 -4.00 3.37 -14.66
N PHE A 157 -3.25 2.55 -13.91
CA PHE A 157 -3.03 2.74 -12.47
C PHE A 157 -1.59 3.15 -12.20
N ASN A 158 -1.41 4.35 -11.68
CA ASN A 158 -0.10 4.88 -11.27
C ASN A 158 0.12 4.80 -9.76
N ASN A 159 -0.82 4.22 -9.05
CA ASN A 159 -0.83 4.09 -7.60
C ASN A 159 0.40 3.29 -7.10
N PRO A 160 0.94 3.65 -5.95
CA PRO A 160 1.87 2.79 -5.26
C PRO A 160 1.26 1.41 -5.02
N PHE A 161 2.05 0.36 -5.24
CA PHE A 161 1.57 -1.01 -5.14
C PHE A 161 2.54 -1.87 -4.33
N ILE A 162 2.01 -2.65 -3.42
CA ILE A 162 2.80 -3.49 -2.51
C ILE A 162 2.35 -4.94 -2.65
N ILE A 163 3.31 -5.83 -2.92
CA ILE A 163 3.05 -7.26 -3.08
C ILE A 163 3.89 -8.03 -2.09
N TRP A 164 3.28 -9.02 -1.44
CA TRP A 164 3.99 -9.96 -0.59
C TRP A 164 3.44 -11.38 -0.72
N GLY A 165 4.27 -12.34 -0.36
CA GLY A 165 3.87 -13.73 -0.22
C GLY A 165 3.77 -14.16 1.24
N ARG A 166 3.88 -15.44 1.47
CA ARG A 166 3.95 -16.01 2.81
C ARG A 166 5.26 -15.62 3.50
N TYR A 167 5.20 -15.26 4.79
CA TYR A 167 6.42 -15.01 5.56
C TYR A 167 7.20 -16.29 5.84
N LYS A 168 8.53 -16.16 5.92
CA LYS A 168 9.47 -17.25 6.18
C LYS A 168 9.92 -17.20 7.65
N LYS A 169 9.93 -18.37 8.31
CA LYS A 169 10.53 -18.50 9.66
C LYS A 169 12.01 -18.83 9.51
N LYS A 170 12.86 -18.02 10.15
CA LYS A 170 14.30 -18.30 10.25
C LYS A 170 14.73 -18.18 11.71
N TRP A 171 15.11 -19.29 12.34
CA TRP A 171 15.41 -19.38 13.77
C TRP A 171 14.20 -18.93 14.62
N PHE A 172 14.37 -17.88 15.39
CA PHE A 172 13.33 -17.32 16.26
C PHE A 172 12.61 -16.11 15.65
N ARG A 173 12.89 -15.78 14.40
CA ARG A 173 12.36 -14.61 13.70
C ARG A 173 11.55 -14.99 12.48
N TYR A 174 10.70 -14.06 12.06
CA TYR A 174 9.89 -14.18 10.86
C TYR A 174 10.21 -13.04 9.89
N TYR A 175 10.42 -13.39 8.64
CA TYR A 175 10.81 -12.48 7.59
C TYR A 175 9.83 -12.50 6.45
N LEU A 176 9.48 -11.32 5.94
CA LEU A 176 8.56 -11.12 4.83
C LEU A 176 9.28 -10.39 3.71
N PRO A 177 9.61 -11.05 2.57
CA PRO A 177 9.94 -10.37 1.34
C PRO A 177 8.74 -9.57 0.85
N LEU A 178 8.96 -8.33 0.47
CA LEU A 178 7.95 -7.41 0.02
C LEU A 178 8.48 -6.61 -1.15
N SER A 179 7.66 -6.45 -2.19
CA SER A 179 7.90 -5.57 -3.33
C SER A 179 7.10 -4.30 -3.16
N PHE A 180 7.75 -3.16 -3.36
CA PHE A 180 7.13 -1.85 -3.36
C PHE A 180 7.37 -1.18 -4.70
N GLN A 181 6.30 -1.01 -5.47
CA GLN A 181 6.30 -0.35 -6.78
C GLN A 181 5.65 1.03 -6.66
N PHE A 182 6.18 2.01 -7.40
CA PHE A 182 5.66 3.36 -7.44
C PHE A 182 5.98 4.04 -8.78
N HIS A 183 5.20 5.04 -9.13
CA HIS A 183 5.45 5.89 -10.30
C HIS A 183 6.56 6.91 -9.99
N HIS A 184 7.57 7.02 -10.85
CA HIS A 184 8.75 7.87 -10.58
C HIS A 184 8.43 9.37 -10.55
N THR A 185 7.33 9.78 -11.18
CA THR A 185 6.82 11.16 -11.03
C THR A 185 6.36 11.42 -9.59
N GLN A 186 5.71 10.44 -8.94
CA GLN A 186 5.21 10.58 -7.57
C GLN A 186 6.36 10.69 -6.57
N MET A 187 7.30 9.76 -6.61
CA MET A 187 8.43 9.70 -5.68
C MET A 187 9.69 9.16 -6.35
N ASP A 188 10.82 9.34 -5.70
CA ASP A 188 12.10 8.75 -6.08
C ASP A 188 12.63 7.80 -5.01
N GLY A 189 13.83 7.25 -5.24
CA GLY A 189 14.45 6.27 -4.36
C GLY A 189 14.67 6.76 -2.93
N ALA A 190 14.90 8.06 -2.70
CA ALA A 190 15.07 8.61 -1.36
C ALA A 190 13.75 8.57 -0.57
N HIS A 191 12.64 9.00 -1.19
CA HIS A 191 11.31 8.97 -0.59
C HIS A 191 10.84 7.54 -0.32
N ALA A 192 11.04 6.65 -1.30
CA ALA A 192 10.76 5.21 -1.14
C ALA A 192 11.59 4.59 -0.01
N GLY A 193 12.87 4.97 0.12
CA GLY A 193 13.73 4.53 1.21
C GLY A 193 13.24 4.98 2.58
N VAL A 194 12.73 6.21 2.70
CA VAL A 194 12.10 6.73 3.93
C VAL A 194 10.84 5.93 4.26
N PHE A 195 9.98 5.68 3.28
CA PHE A 195 8.78 4.85 3.47
C PHE A 195 9.13 3.44 3.97
N LEU A 196 10.07 2.76 3.32
CA LEU A 196 10.47 1.40 3.71
C LEU A 196 11.07 1.33 5.11
N LYS A 197 11.81 2.38 5.52
CA LYS A 197 12.33 2.52 6.89
C LYS A 197 11.20 2.75 7.88
N ASN A 198 10.26 3.65 7.56
CA ASN A 198 9.09 3.91 8.39
C ASN A 198 8.24 2.65 8.57
N LEU A 199 8.01 1.87 7.51
CA LEU A 199 7.23 0.64 7.58
C LEU A 199 7.86 -0.38 8.55
N GLN A 200 9.19 -0.58 8.51
CA GLN A 200 9.84 -1.44 9.50
C GLN A 200 9.67 -0.91 10.93
N ASN A 201 9.75 0.41 11.11
CA ASN A 201 9.57 1.02 12.42
C ASN A 201 8.13 0.83 12.94
N GLU A 202 7.11 1.01 12.09
CA GLU A 202 5.71 0.79 12.47
C GLU A 202 5.44 -0.67 12.86
N ILE A 203 6.01 -1.63 12.11
CA ILE A 203 5.95 -3.05 12.46
C ILE A 203 6.57 -3.32 13.84
N ASN A 204 7.71 -2.70 14.14
CA ASN A 204 8.40 -2.86 15.41
C ASN A 204 7.66 -2.22 16.60
N LEU A 205 6.92 -1.15 16.36
CA LEU A 205 6.19 -0.36 17.37
C LEU A 205 4.78 -0.88 17.66
N LEU A 206 4.26 -1.85 16.91
CA LEU A 206 2.95 -2.46 17.17
C LEU A 206 2.86 -3.00 18.60
N LYS A 207 1.70 -2.77 19.25
CA LYS A 207 1.42 -3.20 20.65
C LYS A 207 0.17 -4.05 20.73
#